data_b3505b9949039d9c45ed758c47bdbcb1
#
_entry.id   b3505b9949039d9c45ed758c47bdbcb1
#
_cell.length_a   1.000
_cell.length_b   1.000
_cell.length_c   1.000
_cell.angle_alpha   90.00
_cell.angle_beta   90.00
_cell.angle_gamma   90.00
#
_symmetry.space_group_name_H-M   'P 1'
#
loop_
_entity.id
_entity.type
_entity.pdbx_description
1 polymer ?
#
loop_
_entity_poly.entity_id
_entity_poly.type
_entity_poly.pdbx_seq_one_letter_code
_entity_poly.pdbx_strand_id
1 'polypeptide(L)'
;MENKSARAKVQAFGGFLTAMVIPNIGAFIAWGFITALFIPTGWLPNEHFAKIVGPMITYLLPVMIGSTGGHLVGGKRGAVMGGIGTIGVIVGAEIPMFLGSMIMGPLGGLVIKYVDKALEKRIPAGFEMVINNFSLGIAGMLLCLLGFEVIGPAVLIANTFVKECIEALVHAGYLPLLSVINEPAKVLFLNNAIDQGVYYPLGMQQASVNGKSIFFMVASNPGPGLGLLLAFTLFGKGMSKRSAPGAMIIHFLGGIHELYFPYVLMKPLTIIAMIAGGMSGTWMFNLLDGGLVAGPSPGSIFAYLALTPKGSFLATIAGVTVGTLVSFAITSLILKMEKTVETESEDEFAQSANAVKAMKQEGAFSLSRVKRIAFVCDAGMAPVRWARPPSVNAWKKRGWQLK
;
A
#
# COMPACT_ATOMS: atom_id res chain seq x y z
N MET A 1 21.94 -17.03 8.87
CA MET A 1 20.73 -16.19 8.80
C MET A 1 21.11 -14.85 9.38
N GLU A 2 21.27 -13.81 8.56
CA GLU A 2 21.52 -12.46 9.08
C GLU A 2 20.34 -12.02 9.93
N ASN A 3 20.65 -11.56 11.12
CA ASN A 3 19.66 -11.10 12.10
C ASN A 3 19.15 -9.72 11.62
N LYS A 4 18.14 -9.72 10.74
CA LYS A 4 17.52 -8.47 10.25
C LYS A 4 17.00 -7.69 11.46
N SER A 5 17.25 -6.38 11.48
CA SER A 5 16.72 -5.47 12.49
C SER A 5 15.19 -5.56 12.59
N ALA A 6 14.60 -5.23 13.74
CA ALA A 6 13.15 -5.22 13.91
C ALA A 6 12.48 -4.32 12.86
N ARG A 7 13.09 -3.15 12.56
CA ARG A 7 12.67 -2.24 11.48
C ARG A 7 12.61 -2.93 10.13
N ALA A 8 13.67 -3.66 9.73
CA ALA A 8 13.72 -4.36 8.46
C ALA A 8 12.67 -5.47 8.34
N LYS A 9 12.32 -6.13 9.46
CA LYS A 9 11.23 -7.13 9.48
C LYS A 9 9.87 -6.48 9.24
N VAL A 10 9.57 -5.37 9.91
CA VAL A 10 8.30 -4.62 9.73
C VAL A 10 8.22 -4.04 8.32
N GLN A 11 9.31 -3.49 7.80
CA GLN A 11 9.39 -2.98 6.43
C GLN A 11 9.16 -4.10 5.39
N ALA A 12 9.77 -5.28 5.58
CA ALA A 12 9.55 -6.44 4.71
C ALA A 12 8.10 -6.93 4.76
N PHE A 13 7.48 -6.92 5.95
CA PHE A 13 6.06 -7.23 6.11
C PHE A 13 5.17 -6.21 5.39
N GLY A 14 5.42 -4.91 5.55
CA GLY A 14 4.72 -3.86 4.81
C GLY A 14 4.89 -3.98 3.29
N GLY A 15 6.11 -4.32 2.83
CA GLY A 15 6.38 -4.63 1.43
C GLY A 15 5.59 -5.82 0.90
N PHE A 16 5.38 -6.85 1.72
CA PHE A 16 4.55 -8.00 1.38
C PHE A 16 3.07 -7.62 1.27
N LEU A 17 2.52 -6.82 2.20
CA LEU A 17 1.15 -6.30 2.10
C LEU A 17 0.95 -5.47 0.84
N THR A 18 1.90 -4.57 0.56
CA THR A 18 1.92 -3.74 -0.66
C THR A 18 1.93 -4.59 -1.93
N ALA A 19 2.70 -5.68 -1.96
CA ALA A 19 2.78 -6.59 -3.10
C ALA A 19 1.45 -7.32 -3.38
N MET A 20 0.55 -7.42 -2.41
CA MET A 20 -0.81 -7.94 -2.62
C MET A 20 -1.75 -6.89 -3.23
N VAL A 21 -1.55 -5.60 -2.94
CA VAL A 21 -2.47 -4.51 -3.33
C VAL A 21 -2.05 -3.85 -4.64
N ILE A 22 -0.75 -3.50 -4.81
CA ILE A 22 -0.24 -2.74 -5.95
C ILE A 22 -0.60 -3.33 -7.32
N PRO A 23 -0.53 -4.65 -7.56
CA PRO A 23 -0.91 -5.20 -8.86
C PRO A 23 -2.39 -4.97 -9.21
N ASN A 24 -3.23 -4.75 -8.19
CA ASN A 24 -4.68 -4.58 -8.32
C ASN A 24 -5.12 -3.10 -8.29
N ILE A 25 -4.19 -2.15 -8.22
CA ILE A 25 -4.49 -0.70 -8.10
C ILE A 25 -5.43 -0.20 -9.20
N GLY A 26 -5.30 -0.69 -10.43
CA GLY A 26 -6.20 -0.32 -11.52
C GLY A 26 -7.67 -0.61 -11.21
N ALA A 27 -7.98 -1.73 -10.55
CA ALA A 27 -9.34 -2.07 -10.14
C ALA A 27 -9.85 -1.15 -9.01
N PHE A 28 -8.97 -0.76 -8.07
CA PHE A 28 -9.31 0.20 -7.02
C PHE A 28 -9.61 1.60 -7.58
N ILE A 29 -8.81 2.05 -8.55
CA ILE A 29 -9.02 3.33 -9.24
C ILE A 29 -10.34 3.29 -10.01
N ALA A 30 -10.64 2.21 -10.73
CA ALA A 30 -11.89 2.04 -11.44
C ALA A 30 -13.09 2.09 -10.49
N TRP A 31 -13.04 1.35 -9.37
CA TRP A 31 -14.07 1.42 -8.34
C TRP A 31 -14.20 2.83 -7.76
N GLY A 32 -13.08 3.51 -7.48
CA GLY A 32 -13.07 4.87 -6.96
C GLY A 32 -13.75 5.86 -7.90
N PHE A 33 -13.47 5.80 -9.21
CA PHE A 33 -14.14 6.65 -10.20
C PHE A 33 -15.63 6.33 -10.36
N ILE A 34 -16.01 5.05 -10.40
CA ILE A 34 -17.43 4.65 -10.45
C ILE A 34 -18.16 5.19 -9.23
N THR A 35 -17.56 5.06 -8.04
CA THR A 35 -18.12 5.58 -6.79
C THR A 35 -18.22 7.10 -6.82
N ALA A 36 -17.14 7.81 -7.15
CA ALA A 36 -17.13 9.28 -7.21
C ALA A 36 -18.13 9.86 -8.20
N LEU A 37 -18.37 9.17 -9.30
CA LEU A 37 -19.28 9.64 -10.33
C LEU A 37 -20.75 9.31 -10.02
N PHE A 38 -21.08 8.08 -9.64
CA PHE A 38 -22.43 7.55 -9.79
C PHE A 38 -23.21 7.34 -8.50
N ILE A 39 -22.58 7.36 -7.30
CA ILE A 39 -23.35 7.29 -6.04
C ILE A 39 -24.28 8.51 -5.89
N PRO A 40 -25.30 8.47 -5.02
CA PRO A 40 -26.25 9.58 -4.85
C PRO A 40 -25.60 10.93 -4.55
N THR A 41 -24.47 10.94 -3.85
CA THR A 41 -23.67 12.14 -3.54
C THR A 41 -22.54 12.41 -4.53
N GLY A 42 -22.47 11.65 -5.63
CA GLY A 42 -21.42 11.73 -6.64
C GLY A 42 -21.62 12.90 -7.63
N TRP A 43 -20.69 12.99 -8.60
CA TRP A 43 -20.70 14.03 -9.62
C TRP A 43 -21.84 13.92 -10.63
N LEU A 44 -22.16 12.70 -11.05
CA LEU A 44 -23.19 12.34 -12.02
C LEU A 44 -24.06 11.21 -11.44
N PRO A 45 -24.89 11.47 -10.42
CA PRO A 45 -25.66 10.43 -9.75
C PRO A 45 -26.46 9.58 -10.72
N ASN A 46 -26.28 8.24 -10.63
CA ASN A 46 -26.96 7.30 -11.51
C ASN A 46 -27.17 5.96 -10.74
N GLU A 47 -28.40 5.70 -10.32
CA GLU A 47 -28.73 4.51 -9.52
C GLU A 47 -28.42 3.19 -10.26
N HIS A 48 -28.50 3.17 -11.59
CA HIS A 48 -28.23 1.97 -12.37
C HIS A 48 -26.74 1.61 -12.31
N PHE A 49 -25.85 2.58 -12.53
CA PHE A 49 -24.41 2.37 -12.47
C PHE A 49 -23.88 2.24 -11.01
N ALA A 50 -24.52 2.89 -10.06
CA ALA A 50 -24.17 2.77 -8.63
C ALA A 50 -24.30 1.34 -8.11
N LYS A 51 -25.12 0.49 -8.71
CA LYS A 51 -25.25 -0.93 -8.37
C LYS A 51 -23.95 -1.72 -8.52
N ILE A 52 -22.99 -1.24 -9.31
CA ILE A 52 -21.67 -1.86 -9.51
C ILE A 52 -20.77 -1.66 -8.27
N VAL A 53 -20.96 -0.57 -7.54
CA VAL A 53 -20.08 -0.18 -6.42
C VAL A 53 -20.04 -1.25 -5.34
N GLY A 54 -21.19 -1.73 -4.87
CA GLY A 54 -21.30 -2.75 -3.83
C GLY A 54 -20.58 -4.06 -4.19
N PRO A 55 -20.91 -4.72 -5.31
CA PRO A 55 -20.24 -5.95 -5.74
C PRO A 55 -18.72 -5.82 -5.93
N MET A 56 -18.26 -4.68 -6.44
CA MET A 56 -16.83 -4.46 -6.59
C MET A 56 -16.10 -4.41 -5.24
N ILE A 57 -16.60 -3.61 -4.29
CA ILE A 57 -15.92 -3.44 -3.00
C ILE A 57 -16.06 -4.68 -2.12
N THR A 58 -17.19 -5.36 -2.15
CA THR A 58 -17.45 -6.51 -1.28
C THR A 58 -16.76 -7.77 -1.78
N TYR A 59 -16.78 -8.03 -3.09
CA TYR A 59 -16.27 -9.29 -3.66
C TYR A 59 -15.03 -9.11 -4.51
N LEU A 60 -15.10 -8.29 -5.57
CA LEU A 60 -14.04 -8.23 -6.58
C LEU A 60 -12.69 -7.83 -5.96
N LEU A 61 -12.65 -6.68 -5.28
CA LEU A 61 -11.40 -6.13 -4.76
C LEU A 61 -10.74 -7.03 -3.70
N PRO A 62 -11.46 -7.55 -2.67
CA PRO A 62 -10.88 -8.49 -1.72
C PRO A 62 -10.43 -9.81 -2.38
N VAL A 63 -11.20 -10.36 -3.33
CA VAL A 63 -10.81 -11.59 -4.04
C VAL A 63 -9.54 -11.38 -4.87
N MET A 64 -9.38 -10.24 -5.52
CA MET A 64 -8.15 -9.90 -6.25
C MET A 64 -6.94 -9.82 -5.31
N ILE A 65 -7.10 -9.21 -4.13
CA ILE A 65 -6.02 -9.18 -3.11
C ILE A 65 -5.68 -10.59 -2.63
N GLY A 66 -6.69 -11.38 -2.26
CA GLY A 66 -6.49 -12.75 -1.80
C GLY A 66 -5.86 -13.64 -2.86
N SER A 67 -6.28 -13.52 -4.12
CA SER A 67 -5.68 -14.20 -5.25
C SER A 67 -4.21 -13.79 -5.44
N THR A 68 -3.91 -12.49 -5.40
CA THR A 68 -2.53 -11.98 -5.50
C THR A 68 -1.67 -12.47 -4.33
N GLY A 69 -2.19 -12.44 -3.09
CA GLY A 69 -1.50 -12.95 -1.90
C GLY A 69 -1.20 -14.44 -1.99
N GLY A 70 -2.16 -15.22 -2.47
CA GLY A 70 -2.00 -16.64 -2.76
C GLY A 70 -0.94 -16.90 -3.83
N HIS A 71 -0.92 -16.08 -4.89
CA HIS A 71 0.08 -16.15 -5.95
C HIS A 71 1.50 -15.90 -5.43
N LEU A 72 1.69 -14.91 -4.60
CA LEU A 72 3.00 -14.57 -4.01
C LEU A 72 3.61 -15.75 -3.22
N VAL A 73 2.79 -16.60 -2.62
CA VAL A 73 3.24 -17.69 -1.77
C VAL A 73 3.24 -19.05 -2.50
N GLY A 74 2.17 -19.33 -3.25
CA GLY A 74 1.93 -20.63 -3.86
C GLY A 74 1.84 -20.63 -5.41
N GLY A 75 2.26 -19.55 -6.07
CA GLY A 75 2.21 -19.42 -7.53
C GLY A 75 0.79 -19.43 -8.09
N LYS A 76 0.60 -19.88 -9.34
CA LYS A 76 -0.71 -19.88 -10.03
C LYS A 76 -1.79 -20.64 -9.25
N ARG A 77 -1.45 -21.80 -8.69
CA ARG A 77 -2.38 -22.60 -7.88
C ARG A 77 -2.72 -21.89 -6.56
N GLY A 78 -1.73 -21.23 -5.96
CA GLY A 78 -1.92 -20.39 -4.78
C GLY A 78 -2.87 -19.23 -5.04
N ALA A 79 -2.84 -18.64 -6.23
CA ALA A 79 -3.80 -17.58 -6.62
C ALA A 79 -5.24 -18.08 -6.58
N VAL A 80 -5.51 -19.25 -7.13
CA VAL A 80 -6.84 -19.86 -7.13
C VAL A 80 -7.30 -20.17 -5.69
N MET A 81 -6.41 -20.78 -4.89
CA MET A 81 -6.68 -21.09 -3.48
C MET A 81 -6.99 -19.85 -2.65
N GLY A 82 -6.18 -18.80 -2.84
CA GLY A 82 -6.39 -17.53 -2.15
C GLY A 82 -7.71 -16.87 -2.52
N GLY A 83 -8.10 -16.92 -3.79
CA GLY A 83 -9.39 -16.44 -4.26
C GLY A 83 -10.57 -17.20 -3.65
N ILE A 84 -10.53 -18.53 -3.71
CA ILE A 84 -11.59 -19.41 -3.14
C ILE A 84 -11.73 -19.18 -1.63
N GLY A 85 -10.62 -19.21 -0.89
CA GLY A 85 -10.63 -18.99 0.56
C GLY A 85 -11.15 -17.63 0.95
N THR A 86 -10.84 -16.60 0.16
CA THR A 86 -11.30 -15.22 0.39
C THR A 86 -12.82 -15.11 0.29
N ILE A 87 -13.48 -15.83 -0.62
CA ILE A 87 -14.94 -15.86 -0.70
C ILE A 87 -15.55 -16.37 0.62
N GLY A 88 -14.97 -17.42 1.21
CA GLY A 88 -15.42 -17.93 2.52
C GLY A 88 -15.37 -16.83 3.60
N VAL A 89 -14.25 -16.11 3.68
CA VAL A 89 -14.08 -15.01 4.64
C VAL A 89 -15.08 -13.87 4.42
N ILE A 90 -15.32 -13.49 3.17
CA ILE A 90 -16.27 -12.41 2.84
C ILE A 90 -17.67 -12.79 3.26
N VAL A 91 -18.12 -13.99 2.89
CA VAL A 91 -19.50 -14.45 3.18
C VAL A 91 -19.69 -14.69 4.68
N GLY A 92 -18.64 -15.18 5.38
CA GLY A 92 -18.69 -15.39 6.83
C GLY A 92 -18.72 -14.13 7.69
N ALA A 93 -18.47 -12.94 7.08
CA ALA A 93 -18.43 -11.68 7.82
C ALA A 93 -19.43 -10.62 7.32
N GLU A 94 -19.98 -10.79 6.12
CA GLU A 94 -20.96 -9.89 5.49
C GLU A 94 -20.49 -8.43 5.32
N ILE A 95 -19.18 -8.19 5.37
CA ILE A 95 -18.55 -6.87 5.17
C ILE A 95 -17.39 -6.96 4.17
N PRO A 96 -16.93 -5.83 3.59
CA PRO A 96 -15.72 -5.82 2.76
C PRO A 96 -14.50 -6.31 3.53
N MET A 97 -14.02 -7.50 3.21
CA MET A 97 -13.00 -8.22 3.98
C MET A 97 -11.58 -8.05 3.39
N PHE A 98 -11.07 -6.81 3.35
CA PHE A 98 -9.72 -6.53 2.86
C PHE A 98 -8.64 -7.16 3.75
N LEU A 99 -8.73 -6.97 5.07
CA LEU A 99 -7.80 -7.57 6.02
C LEU A 99 -7.91 -9.10 5.99
N GLY A 100 -9.14 -9.63 5.94
CA GLY A 100 -9.38 -11.06 5.81
C GLY A 100 -8.76 -11.65 4.54
N SER A 101 -8.84 -10.94 3.42
CA SER A 101 -8.23 -11.37 2.15
C SER A 101 -6.70 -11.36 2.20
N MET A 102 -6.10 -10.38 2.89
CA MET A 102 -4.64 -10.29 3.10
C MET A 102 -4.11 -11.43 3.98
N ILE A 103 -4.93 -12.01 4.83
CA ILE A 103 -4.59 -13.20 5.65
C ILE A 103 -4.86 -14.47 4.84
N MET A 104 -6.05 -14.58 4.26
CA MET A 104 -6.50 -15.80 3.59
C MET A 104 -5.72 -16.09 2.31
N GLY A 105 -5.36 -15.06 1.55
CA GLY A 105 -4.57 -15.23 0.32
C GLY A 105 -3.27 -15.99 0.55
N PRO A 106 -2.35 -15.46 1.36
CA PRO A 106 -1.10 -16.15 1.71
C PRO A 106 -1.31 -17.51 2.37
N LEU A 107 -2.32 -17.66 3.21
CA LEU A 107 -2.68 -18.94 3.83
C LEU A 107 -3.06 -19.97 2.77
N GLY A 108 -3.89 -19.59 1.80
CA GLY A 108 -4.24 -20.45 0.66
C GLY A 108 -3.02 -20.85 -0.18
N GLY A 109 -2.13 -19.90 -0.43
CA GLY A 109 -0.85 -20.16 -1.08
C GLY A 109 0.04 -21.14 -0.32
N LEU A 110 0.09 -21.02 1.01
CA LEU A 110 0.80 -21.96 1.89
C LEU A 110 0.19 -23.36 1.85
N VAL A 111 -1.13 -23.46 2.02
CA VAL A 111 -1.86 -24.75 2.02
C VAL A 111 -1.58 -25.51 0.73
N ILE A 112 -1.76 -24.88 -0.44
CA ILE A 112 -1.55 -25.59 -1.70
C ILE A 112 -0.08 -25.95 -1.92
N LYS A 113 0.85 -25.12 -1.48
CA LYS A 113 2.29 -25.44 -1.54
C LYS A 113 2.65 -26.69 -0.72
N TYR A 114 2.04 -26.88 0.45
CA TYR A 114 2.23 -28.11 1.24
C TYR A 114 1.55 -29.31 0.62
N VAL A 115 0.33 -29.14 0.07
CA VAL A 115 -0.39 -30.20 -0.66
C VAL A 115 0.44 -30.66 -1.86
N ASP A 116 0.93 -29.73 -2.68
CA ASP A 116 1.76 -30.03 -3.85
C ASP A 116 3.03 -30.79 -3.45
N LYS A 117 3.71 -30.34 -2.40
CA LYS A 117 4.90 -31.02 -1.88
C LYS A 117 4.61 -32.45 -1.40
N ALA A 118 3.46 -32.67 -0.78
CA ALA A 118 3.06 -34.00 -0.32
C ALA A 118 2.70 -34.96 -1.47
N LEU A 119 2.19 -34.43 -2.57
CA LEU A 119 1.74 -35.20 -3.73
C LEU A 119 2.83 -35.40 -4.78
N GLU A 120 3.83 -34.52 -4.89
CA GLU A 120 4.84 -34.45 -5.96
C GLU A 120 5.49 -35.82 -6.31
N LYS A 121 5.71 -36.68 -5.29
CA LYS A 121 6.33 -38.00 -5.46
C LYS A 121 5.32 -39.15 -5.54
N ARG A 122 4.02 -38.87 -5.48
CA ARG A 122 2.98 -39.90 -5.38
C ARG A 122 2.02 -39.91 -6.56
N ILE A 123 2.17 -38.98 -7.50
CA ILE A 123 1.30 -38.88 -8.67
C ILE A 123 1.76 -39.85 -9.74
N PRO A 124 0.92 -40.82 -10.16
CA PRO A 124 1.24 -41.71 -11.31
C PRO A 124 1.29 -40.90 -12.61
N ALA A 125 2.16 -41.31 -13.53
CA ALA A 125 2.25 -40.67 -14.84
C ALA A 125 0.90 -40.71 -15.59
N GLY A 126 0.50 -39.58 -16.15
CA GLY A 126 -0.78 -39.39 -16.84
C GLY A 126 -1.96 -38.96 -15.96
N PHE A 127 -1.83 -38.98 -14.62
CA PHE A 127 -2.87 -38.53 -13.70
C PHE A 127 -2.61 -37.14 -13.10
N GLU A 128 -1.52 -36.46 -13.50
CA GLU A 128 -1.08 -35.19 -12.92
C GLU A 128 -2.17 -34.13 -12.97
N MET A 129 -2.84 -34.00 -14.12
CA MET A 129 -3.89 -32.99 -14.33
C MET A 129 -5.11 -33.22 -13.41
N VAL A 130 -5.55 -34.51 -13.34
CA VAL A 130 -6.68 -34.90 -12.50
C VAL A 130 -6.38 -34.66 -11.03
N ILE A 131 -5.26 -35.22 -10.54
CA ILE A 131 -4.89 -35.07 -9.12
C ILE A 131 -4.64 -33.65 -8.74
N ASN A 132 -3.99 -32.85 -9.60
CA ASN A 132 -3.75 -31.44 -9.36
C ASN A 132 -5.07 -30.63 -9.26
N ASN A 133 -6.03 -30.85 -10.15
CA ASN A 133 -7.30 -30.14 -10.10
C ASN A 133 -8.16 -30.57 -8.89
N PHE A 134 -8.27 -31.86 -8.62
CA PHE A 134 -9.04 -32.35 -7.48
C PHE A 134 -8.40 -31.98 -6.14
N SER A 135 -7.08 -32.07 -5.99
CA SER A 135 -6.42 -31.65 -4.77
C SER A 135 -6.61 -30.16 -4.48
N LEU A 136 -6.55 -29.32 -5.52
CA LEU A 136 -6.84 -27.89 -5.41
C LEU A 136 -8.30 -27.63 -5.05
N GLY A 137 -9.25 -28.32 -5.71
CA GLY A 137 -10.66 -28.17 -5.46
C GLY A 137 -11.07 -28.59 -4.05
N ILE A 138 -10.60 -29.76 -3.59
CA ILE A 138 -10.89 -30.26 -2.24
C ILE A 138 -10.26 -29.38 -1.17
N ALA A 139 -8.96 -29.04 -1.31
CA ALA A 139 -8.29 -28.16 -0.37
C ALA A 139 -8.91 -26.74 -0.37
N GLY A 140 -9.31 -26.25 -1.55
CA GLY A 140 -10.02 -24.97 -1.70
C GLY A 140 -11.37 -24.95 -1.01
N MET A 141 -12.16 -26.02 -1.17
CA MET A 141 -13.42 -26.19 -0.46
C MET A 141 -13.22 -26.14 1.07
N LEU A 142 -12.29 -26.93 1.60
CA LEU A 142 -12.00 -26.96 3.04
C LEU A 142 -11.52 -25.59 3.55
N LEU A 143 -10.68 -24.92 2.78
CA LEU A 143 -10.19 -23.59 3.12
C LEU A 143 -11.31 -22.54 3.09
N CYS A 144 -12.23 -22.63 2.13
CA CYS A 144 -13.39 -21.77 2.04
C CYS A 144 -14.32 -21.94 3.26
N LEU A 145 -14.61 -23.18 3.64
CA LEU A 145 -15.42 -23.48 4.84
C LEU A 145 -14.73 -22.99 6.12
N LEU A 146 -13.41 -23.20 6.25
CA LEU A 146 -12.63 -22.65 7.35
C LEU A 146 -12.67 -21.11 7.37
N GLY A 147 -12.60 -20.50 6.20
CA GLY A 147 -12.74 -19.06 6.02
C GLY A 147 -14.09 -18.54 6.52
N PHE A 148 -15.14 -19.23 6.15
CA PHE A 148 -16.52 -18.90 6.51
C PHE A 148 -16.77 -19.03 8.03
N GLU A 149 -16.44 -20.18 8.61
CA GLU A 149 -16.78 -20.51 10.00
C GLU A 149 -15.85 -19.90 11.04
N VAL A 150 -14.58 -19.72 10.71
CA VAL A 150 -13.55 -19.36 11.71
C VAL A 150 -12.87 -18.04 11.40
N ILE A 151 -12.31 -17.90 10.20
CA ILE A 151 -11.42 -16.74 9.90
C ILE A 151 -12.26 -15.49 9.68
N GLY A 152 -13.40 -15.57 8.97
CA GLY A 152 -14.32 -14.46 8.75
C GLY A 152 -14.80 -13.84 10.07
N PRO A 153 -15.43 -14.62 10.96
CA PRO A 153 -15.86 -14.13 12.28
C PRO A 153 -14.71 -13.60 13.14
N ALA A 154 -13.53 -14.26 13.15
CA ALA A 154 -12.38 -13.79 13.92
C ALA A 154 -11.84 -12.43 13.42
N VAL A 155 -11.76 -12.26 12.10
CA VAL A 155 -11.34 -10.99 11.48
C VAL A 155 -12.42 -9.91 11.69
N LEU A 156 -13.71 -10.29 11.68
CA LEU A 156 -14.80 -9.35 11.97
C LEU A 156 -14.69 -8.80 13.39
N ILE A 157 -14.43 -9.65 14.38
CA ILE A 157 -14.23 -9.22 15.78
C ILE A 157 -13.03 -8.26 15.87
N ALA A 158 -11.91 -8.59 15.24
CA ALA A 158 -10.73 -7.73 15.22
C ALA A 158 -11.03 -6.38 14.53
N ASN A 159 -11.72 -6.38 13.39
CA ASN A 159 -12.13 -5.17 12.69
C ASN A 159 -13.08 -4.30 13.53
N THR A 160 -14.05 -4.91 14.20
CA THR A 160 -15.00 -4.20 15.08
C THR A 160 -14.26 -3.54 16.24
N PHE A 161 -13.36 -4.26 16.90
CA PHE A 161 -12.52 -3.68 17.96
C PHE A 161 -11.69 -2.49 17.49
N VAL A 162 -11.02 -2.62 16.33
CA VAL A 162 -10.24 -1.51 15.76
C VAL A 162 -11.15 -0.35 15.38
N LYS A 163 -12.33 -0.63 14.80
CA LYS A 163 -13.32 0.39 14.47
C LYS A 163 -13.76 1.17 15.72
N GLU A 164 -14.13 0.48 16.80
CA GLU A 164 -14.52 1.13 18.07
C GLU A 164 -13.41 1.99 18.66
N CYS A 165 -12.15 1.51 18.65
CA CYS A 165 -11.01 2.30 19.08
C CYS A 165 -10.85 3.58 18.25
N ILE A 166 -11.05 3.50 16.95
CA ILE A 166 -10.93 4.65 16.05
C ILE A 166 -12.10 5.61 16.20
N GLU A 167 -13.33 5.11 16.32
CA GLU A 167 -14.50 5.95 16.59
C GLU A 167 -14.32 6.71 17.91
N ALA A 168 -13.79 6.05 18.95
CA ALA A 168 -13.45 6.70 20.21
C ALA A 168 -12.39 7.82 20.01
N LEU A 169 -11.35 7.59 19.19
CA LEU A 169 -10.34 8.61 18.85
C LEU A 169 -10.94 9.76 18.04
N VAL A 170 -11.84 9.49 17.10
CA VAL A 170 -12.52 10.51 16.29
C VAL A 170 -13.45 11.36 17.18
N HIS A 171 -14.29 10.73 18.00
CA HIS A 171 -15.20 11.43 18.93
C HIS A 171 -14.44 12.23 19.98
N ALA A 172 -13.31 11.74 20.45
CA ALA A 172 -12.44 12.47 21.37
C ALA A 172 -11.62 13.59 20.69
N GLY A 173 -11.70 13.74 19.36
CA GLY A 173 -10.93 14.74 18.62
C GLY A 173 -9.43 14.39 18.45
N TYR A 174 -9.02 13.18 18.79
CA TYR A 174 -7.60 12.75 18.79
C TYR A 174 -7.11 12.17 17.46
N LEU A 175 -7.94 12.10 16.43
CA LEU A 175 -7.54 11.62 15.11
C LEU A 175 -6.24 12.28 14.57
N PRO A 176 -6.02 13.60 14.77
CA PRO A 176 -4.77 14.25 14.38
C PRO A 176 -3.51 13.63 15.00
N LEU A 177 -3.60 13.05 16.21
CA LEU A 177 -2.46 12.41 16.88
C LEU A 177 -1.89 11.21 16.14
N LEU A 178 -2.64 10.60 15.21
CA LEU A 178 -2.12 9.54 14.34
C LEU A 178 -0.89 10.00 13.55
N SER A 179 -0.77 11.30 13.27
CA SER A 179 0.40 11.87 12.59
C SER A 179 1.69 11.76 13.40
N VAL A 180 1.61 11.66 14.73
CA VAL A 180 2.78 11.46 15.60
C VAL A 180 3.47 10.12 15.30
N ILE A 181 2.70 9.11 14.94
CA ILE A 181 3.23 7.79 14.57
C ILE A 181 3.48 7.73 13.07
N ASN A 182 2.54 8.24 12.27
CA ASN A 182 2.54 8.09 10.83
C ASN A 182 3.70 8.84 10.15
N GLU A 183 3.99 10.09 10.53
CA GLU A 183 5.03 10.87 9.85
C GLU A 183 6.44 10.32 10.09
N PRO A 184 6.86 9.93 11.32
CA PRO A 184 8.11 9.21 11.51
C PRO A 184 8.15 7.87 10.79
N ALA A 185 7.05 7.12 10.79
CA ALA A 185 6.97 5.82 10.12
C ALA A 185 7.20 5.92 8.61
N LYS A 186 6.68 6.97 7.96
CA LYS A 186 6.95 7.22 6.52
C LYS A 186 8.44 7.31 6.25
N VAL A 187 9.15 8.17 6.99
CA VAL A 187 10.59 8.40 6.79
C VAL A 187 11.43 7.14 7.03
N LEU A 188 10.93 6.24 7.89
CA LEU A 188 11.56 4.94 8.18
C LEU A 188 11.13 3.82 7.22
N PHE A 189 10.39 4.13 6.15
CA PHE A 189 9.81 3.16 5.21
C PHE A 189 8.87 2.13 5.85
N LEU A 190 8.20 2.51 6.94
CA LEU A 190 7.18 1.69 7.60
C LEU A 190 5.76 2.07 7.16
N ASN A 191 5.61 3.13 6.35
CA ASN A 191 4.33 3.62 5.84
C ASN A 191 3.49 2.52 5.18
N ASN A 192 4.10 1.67 4.35
CA ASN A 192 3.38 0.60 3.66
C ASN A 192 2.74 -0.40 4.64
N ALA A 193 3.38 -0.70 5.78
CA ALA A 193 2.81 -1.57 6.79
C ALA A 193 1.58 -0.95 7.45
N ILE A 194 1.65 0.34 7.77
CA ILE A 194 0.55 1.07 8.41
C ILE A 194 -0.56 1.37 7.40
N ASP A 195 -0.21 1.84 6.21
CA ASP A 195 -1.16 2.22 5.18
C ASP A 195 -1.95 1.02 4.67
N GLN A 196 -1.24 -0.03 4.20
CA GLN A 196 -1.89 -1.23 3.65
C GLN A 196 -2.45 -2.17 4.72
N GLY A 197 -1.88 -2.17 5.92
CA GLY A 197 -2.31 -3.04 7.01
C GLY A 197 -3.42 -2.45 7.88
N VAL A 198 -3.54 -1.13 7.94
CA VAL A 198 -4.50 -0.45 8.83
C VAL A 198 -5.38 0.54 8.08
N TYR A 199 -4.80 1.62 7.53
CA TYR A 199 -5.61 2.71 6.99
C TYR A 199 -6.41 2.31 5.75
N TYR A 200 -5.83 1.52 4.86
CA TYR A 200 -6.50 1.13 3.63
C TYR A 200 -7.72 0.23 3.88
N PRO A 201 -7.61 -0.86 4.66
CA PRO A 201 -8.77 -1.69 5.02
C PRO A 201 -9.87 -0.92 5.73
N LEU A 202 -9.52 -0.08 6.71
CA LEU A 202 -10.47 0.75 7.44
C LEU A 202 -11.11 1.82 6.57
N GLY A 203 -10.30 2.44 5.70
CA GLY A 203 -10.77 3.40 4.72
C GLY A 203 -11.79 2.80 3.77
N MET A 204 -11.55 1.60 3.28
CA MET A 204 -12.48 0.88 2.41
C MET A 204 -13.77 0.49 3.13
N GLN A 205 -13.68 0.04 4.38
CA GLN A 205 -14.85 -0.27 5.20
C GLN A 205 -15.68 1.00 5.46
N GLN A 206 -15.06 2.10 5.86
CA GLN A 206 -15.76 3.36 6.10
C GLN A 206 -16.38 3.92 4.80
N ALA A 207 -15.65 3.86 3.69
CA ALA A 207 -16.14 4.34 2.40
C ALA A 207 -17.32 3.50 1.87
N SER A 208 -17.38 2.20 2.17
CA SER A 208 -18.50 1.34 1.80
C SER A 208 -19.82 1.75 2.47
N VAL A 209 -19.75 2.32 3.66
CA VAL A 209 -20.92 2.75 4.44
C VAL A 209 -21.24 4.22 4.19
N ASN A 210 -20.23 5.09 4.23
CA ASN A 210 -20.39 6.55 4.21
C ASN A 210 -20.13 7.18 2.83
N GLY A 211 -19.73 6.40 1.83
CA GLY A 211 -19.33 6.88 0.50
C GLY A 211 -17.97 7.56 0.44
N LYS A 212 -17.32 7.79 1.59
CA LYS A 212 -15.99 8.40 1.70
C LYS A 212 -15.29 8.00 2.98
N SER A 213 -13.95 8.18 3.04
CA SER A 213 -13.19 7.94 4.26
C SER A 213 -12.06 8.94 4.45
N ILE A 214 -11.89 9.43 5.68
CA ILE A 214 -10.78 10.28 6.10
C ILE A 214 -9.46 9.47 6.19
N PHE A 215 -9.51 8.15 6.40
CA PHE A 215 -8.31 7.30 6.49
C PHE A 215 -7.47 7.32 5.22
N PHE A 216 -8.11 7.48 4.07
CA PHE A 216 -7.40 7.66 2.80
C PHE A 216 -6.61 8.97 2.73
N MET A 217 -6.91 9.93 3.61
CA MET A 217 -6.25 11.22 3.65
C MET A 217 -5.11 11.30 4.69
N VAL A 218 -5.16 10.49 5.74
CA VAL A 218 -4.19 10.57 6.86
C VAL A 218 -2.78 10.22 6.42
N ALA A 219 -2.60 9.06 5.77
CA ALA A 219 -1.28 8.58 5.36
C ALA A 219 -0.77 9.25 4.08
N SER A 220 -1.66 9.59 3.16
CA SER A 220 -1.32 10.03 1.82
C SER A 220 -1.31 11.55 1.63
N ASN A 221 -1.56 12.35 2.71
CA ASN A 221 -1.59 13.81 2.64
C ASN A 221 -0.28 14.39 2.07
N PRO A 222 -0.31 15.04 0.88
CA PRO A 222 0.89 15.63 0.29
C PRO A 222 1.30 16.97 0.93
N GLY A 223 0.44 17.56 1.76
CA GLY A 223 0.65 18.89 2.32
C GLY A 223 1.92 19.02 3.16
N PRO A 224 2.16 18.19 4.18
CA PRO A 224 3.34 18.30 5.04
C PRO A 224 4.65 18.23 4.26
N GLY A 225 4.77 17.28 3.32
CA GLY A 225 5.95 17.13 2.46
C GLY A 225 6.16 18.33 1.52
N LEU A 226 5.07 18.88 0.97
CA LEU A 226 5.12 20.09 0.16
C LEU A 226 5.64 21.27 0.98
N GLY A 227 5.14 21.46 2.20
CA GLY A 227 5.58 22.54 3.10
C GLY A 227 7.06 22.45 3.46
N LEU A 228 7.53 21.24 3.80
CA LEU A 228 8.94 20.97 4.05
C LEU A 228 9.81 21.33 2.84
N LEU A 229 9.50 20.79 1.65
CA LEU A 229 10.28 21.01 0.44
C LEU A 229 10.27 22.46 -0.02
N LEU A 230 9.14 23.18 0.17
CA LEU A 230 9.05 24.60 -0.09
C LEU A 230 9.99 25.41 0.85
N ALA A 231 10.05 25.05 2.13
CA ALA A 231 10.97 25.67 3.08
C ALA A 231 12.45 25.45 2.69
N PHE A 232 12.83 24.23 2.29
CA PHE A 232 14.17 23.95 1.78
C PHE A 232 14.48 24.69 0.47
N THR A 233 13.50 24.87 -0.40
CA THR A 233 13.65 25.66 -1.64
C THR A 233 14.01 27.11 -1.33
N LEU A 234 13.37 27.72 -0.34
CA LEU A 234 13.57 29.14 -0.02
C LEU A 234 14.74 29.37 0.94
N PHE A 235 14.86 28.57 1.98
CA PHE A 235 15.79 28.79 3.11
C PHE A 235 16.85 27.71 3.26
N GLY A 236 16.82 26.64 2.48
CA GLY A 236 17.86 25.60 2.45
C GLY A 236 19.20 26.13 1.97
N LYS A 237 20.25 25.31 2.12
CA LYS A 237 21.63 25.63 1.68
C LYS A 237 22.18 24.48 0.83
N GLY A 238 23.21 24.75 0.05
CA GLY A 238 23.93 23.76 -0.73
C GLY A 238 23.05 22.89 -1.64
N MET A 239 23.33 21.61 -1.70
CA MET A 239 22.61 20.65 -2.57
C MET A 239 21.14 20.50 -2.20
N SER A 240 20.78 20.56 -0.93
CA SER A 240 19.39 20.43 -0.48
C SER A 240 18.52 21.56 -1.06
N LYS A 241 19.02 22.80 -1.09
CA LYS A 241 18.31 23.92 -1.72
C LYS A 241 18.15 23.72 -3.23
N ARG A 242 19.23 23.29 -3.91
CA ARG A 242 19.22 23.11 -5.38
C ARG A 242 18.29 21.98 -5.84
N SER A 243 18.19 20.90 -5.05
CA SER A 243 17.35 19.72 -5.39
C SER A 243 15.89 19.85 -4.94
N ALA A 244 15.58 20.69 -3.95
CA ALA A 244 14.25 20.79 -3.38
C ALA A 244 13.14 21.18 -4.38
N PRO A 245 13.32 22.12 -5.33
CA PRO A 245 12.27 22.46 -6.31
C PRO A 245 11.85 21.25 -7.16
N GLY A 246 12.80 20.45 -7.64
CA GLY A 246 12.51 19.25 -8.41
C GLY A 246 11.80 18.17 -7.57
N ALA A 247 12.30 17.95 -6.35
CA ALA A 247 11.65 17.03 -5.40
C ALA A 247 10.22 17.46 -5.06
N MET A 248 9.98 18.77 -4.88
CA MET A 248 8.66 19.35 -4.60
C MET A 248 7.66 19.06 -5.70
N ILE A 249 8.03 19.29 -6.97
CA ILE A 249 7.16 19.03 -8.12
C ILE A 249 6.80 17.55 -8.21
N ILE A 250 7.79 16.66 -8.12
CA ILE A 250 7.57 15.22 -8.24
C ILE A 250 6.80 14.68 -7.03
N HIS A 251 7.05 15.22 -5.83
CA HIS A 251 6.28 14.85 -4.64
C HIS A 251 4.81 15.25 -4.77
N PHE A 252 4.53 16.53 -5.02
CA PHE A 252 3.18 17.07 -4.97
C PHE A 252 2.33 16.67 -6.17
N LEU A 253 2.88 16.76 -7.38
CA LEU A 253 2.17 16.40 -8.61
C LEU A 253 2.29 14.92 -8.94
N GLY A 254 3.46 14.31 -8.69
CA GLY A 254 3.71 12.89 -8.95
C GLY A 254 3.29 11.96 -7.81
N GLY A 255 3.14 12.46 -6.57
CA GLY A 255 2.71 11.68 -5.41
C GLY A 255 3.80 10.77 -4.83
N ILE A 256 5.08 11.04 -5.11
CA ILE A 256 6.20 10.24 -4.59
C ILE A 256 6.70 10.85 -3.29
N HIS A 257 6.22 10.35 -2.16
CA HIS A 257 6.51 10.89 -0.83
C HIS A 257 7.95 10.64 -0.39
N GLU A 258 8.59 9.59 -0.84
CA GLU A 258 9.98 9.24 -0.49
C GLU A 258 11.00 10.33 -0.85
N LEU A 259 10.64 11.26 -1.73
CA LEU A 259 11.53 12.34 -2.17
C LEU A 259 11.88 13.33 -1.06
N TYR A 260 11.03 13.50 -0.04
CA TYR A 260 11.36 14.38 1.08
C TYR A 260 12.12 13.66 2.22
N PHE A 261 12.21 12.33 2.23
CA PHE A 261 12.86 11.58 3.31
C PHE A 261 14.34 11.97 3.52
N PRO A 262 15.17 12.18 2.47
CA PRO A 262 16.55 12.63 2.67
C PRO A 262 16.64 13.97 3.40
N TYR A 263 15.70 14.87 3.19
CA TYR A 263 15.67 16.19 3.83
C TYR A 263 15.35 16.08 5.32
N VAL A 264 14.41 15.18 5.69
CA VAL A 264 14.11 14.91 7.10
C VAL A 264 15.25 14.21 7.79
N LEU A 265 15.90 13.23 7.14
CA LEU A 265 17.05 12.52 7.72
C LEU A 265 18.27 13.43 7.86
N MET A 266 18.49 14.36 6.94
CA MET A 266 19.55 15.37 7.04
C MET A 266 19.31 16.34 8.20
N LYS A 267 18.05 16.73 8.43
CA LYS A 267 17.65 17.65 9.52
C LYS A 267 16.53 17.01 10.35
N PRO A 268 16.90 16.11 11.31
CA PRO A 268 15.89 15.32 12.04
C PRO A 268 14.86 16.13 12.82
N LEU A 269 15.17 17.34 13.23
CA LEU A 269 14.21 18.24 13.89
C LEU A 269 13.03 18.58 12.99
N THR A 270 13.17 18.50 11.67
CA THR A 270 12.07 18.76 10.74
C THR A 270 10.96 17.72 10.80
N ILE A 271 11.18 16.57 11.47
CA ILE A 271 10.12 15.62 11.76
C ILE A 271 9.00 16.26 12.60
N ILE A 272 9.31 17.21 13.46
CA ILE A 272 8.32 17.96 14.24
C ILE A 272 7.42 18.78 13.30
N ALA A 273 8.00 19.37 12.25
CA ALA A 273 7.25 20.09 11.24
C ALA A 273 6.32 19.16 10.45
N MET A 274 6.79 17.95 10.11
CA MET A 274 5.99 16.94 9.44
C MET A 274 4.81 16.48 10.30
N ILE A 275 5.08 16.18 11.58
CA ILE A 275 4.04 15.79 12.56
C ILE A 275 3.01 16.91 12.71
N ALA A 276 3.44 18.13 12.97
CA ALA A 276 2.53 19.29 13.16
C ALA A 276 1.71 19.58 11.88
N GLY A 277 2.34 19.50 10.71
CA GLY A 277 1.67 19.64 9.42
C GLY A 277 0.65 18.52 9.17
N GLY A 278 1.00 17.28 9.48
CA GLY A 278 0.09 16.13 9.40
C GLY A 278 -1.09 16.26 10.36
N MET A 279 -0.83 16.64 11.61
CA MET A 279 -1.87 16.87 12.62
C MET A 279 -2.83 17.99 12.21
N SER A 280 -2.30 19.13 11.78
CA SER A 280 -3.13 20.29 11.39
C SER A 280 -3.95 20.01 10.13
N GLY A 281 -3.36 19.30 9.14
CA GLY A 281 -4.08 18.86 7.96
C GLY A 281 -5.21 17.87 8.29
N THR A 282 -4.92 16.86 9.12
CA THR A 282 -5.92 15.87 9.56
C THR A 282 -7.02 16.52 10.41
N TRP A 283 -6.66 17.45 11.28
CA TRP A 283 -7.63 18.24 12.04
C TRP A 283 -8.58 19.02 11.11
N MET A 284 -8.04 19.66 10.09
CA MET A 284 -8.85 20.41 9.12
C MET A 284 -9.74 19.49 8.29
N PHE A 285 -9.24 18.32 7.86
CA PHE A 285 -10.07 17.31 7.19
C PHE A 285 -11.23 16.87 8.07
N ASN A 286 -10.97 16.58 9.36
CA ASN A 286 -12.00 16.16 10.30
C ASN A 286 -13.02 17.28 10.57
N LEU A 287 -12.55 18.53 10.76
CA LEU A 287 -13.40 19.68 11.02
C LEU A 287 -14.39 19.98 9.89
N LEU A 288 -13.96 19.79 8.63
CA LEU A 288 -14.76 20.08 7.44
C LEU A 288 -15.40 18.82 6.84
N ASP A 289 -15.50 17.72 7.59
CA ASP A 289 -16.04 16.45 7.14
C ASP A 289 -15.41 15.96 5.81
N GLY A 290 -14.09 16.01 5.75
CA GLY A 290 -13.29 15.58 4.59
C GLY A 290 -13.20 14.06 4.47
N GLY A 291 -13.04 13.57 3.26
CA GLY A 291 -12.84 12.16 2.96
C GLY A 291 -12.67 11.95 1.45
N LEU A 292 -11.96 10.89 1.09
CA LEU A 292 -11.85 10.43 -0.30
C LEU A 292 -12.72 9.19 -0.49
N VAL A 293 -13.15 8.94 -1.73
CA VAL A 293 -13.94 7.74 -2.07
C VAL A 293 -13.09 6.49 -2.13
N ALA A 294 -11.78 6.63 -2.39
CA ALA A 294 -10.80 5.54 -2.42
C ALA A 294 -9.41 6.05 -2.03
N GLY A 295 -8.48 5.14 -1.74
CA GLY A 295 -7.10 5.47 -1.45
C GLY A 295 -6.38 6.04 -2.69
N PRO A 296 -5.78 7.25 -2.61
CA PRO A 296 -5.05 7.84 -3.73
C PRO A 296 -3.73 7.09 -3.94
N SER A 297 -3.53 6.62 -5.17
CA SER A 297 -2.29 6.00 -5.57
C SER A 297 -1.92 6.43 -6.99
N PRO A 298 -0.85 7.21 -7.13
CA PRO A 298 0.02 7.77 -6.07
C PRO A 298 -0.69 8.84 -5.23
N GLY A 299 -0.11 9.19 -4.06
CA GLY A 299 -0.60 10.22 -3.15
C GLY A 299 -0.37 11.66 -3.65
N SER A 300 -0.76 11.94 -4.89
CA SER A 300 -0.60 13.25 -5.54
C SER A 300 -1.83 14.12 -5.35
N ILE A 301 -1.66 15.44 -5.50
CA ILE A 301 -2.81 16.37 -5.46
C ILE A 301 -3.84 16.06 -6.54
N PHE A 302 -3.42 15.60 -7.71
CA PHE A 302 -4.34 15.21 -8.77
C PHE A 302 -5.20 14.00 -8.38
N ALA A 303 -4.58 12.97 -7.78
CA ALA A 303 -5.32 11.81 -7.28
C ALA A 303 -6.27 12.20 -6.13
N TYR A 304 -5.83 13.09 -5.24
CA TYR A 304 -6.69 13.65 -4.19
C TYR A 304 -7.93 14.32 -4.76
N LEU A 305 -7.75 15.25 -5.69
CA LEU A 305 -8.88 15.98 -6.29
C LEU A 305 -9.80 15.03 -7.09
N ALA A 306 -9.22 14.08 -7.84
CA ALA A 306 -10.00 13.13 -8.64
C ALA A 306 -10.87 12.20 -7.77
N LEU A 307 -10.40 11.85 -6.55
CA LEU A 307 -11.10 10.96 -5.62
C LEU A 307 -11.89 11.71 -4.54
N THR A 308 -11.96 13.04 -4.62
CA THR A 308 -12.77 13.86 -3.71
C THR A 308 -14.23 13.83 -4.15
N PRO A 309 -15.18 13.39 -3.30
CA PRO A 309 -16.59 13.43 -3.62
C PRO A 309 -17.12 14.87 -3.67
N LYS A 310 -18.24 15.05 -4.37
CA LYS A 310 -18.93 16.33 -4.46
C LYS A 310 -19.25 16.88 -3.05
N GLY A 311 -18.91 18.13 -2.80
CA GLY A 311 -19.11 18.78 -1.50
C GLY A 311 -17.91 18.70 -0.55
N SER A 312 -16.92 17.81 -0.76
CA SER A 312 -15.73 17.68 0.12
C SER A 312 -14.48 18.40 -0.41
N PHE A 313 -14.56 19.15 -1.52
CA PHE A 313 -13.40 19.86 -2.09
C PHE A 313 -12.80 20.90 -1.16
N LEU A 314 -13.67 21.67 -0.45
CA LEU A 314 -13.20 22.65 0.51
C LEU A 314 -12.35 21.98 1.60
N ALA A 315 -12.83 20.86 2.14
CA ALA A 315 -12.10 20.10 3.15
C ALA A 315 -10.75 19.60 2.62
N THR A 316 -10.75 19.03 1.40
CA THR A 316 -9.54 18.49 0.76
C THR A 316 -8.50 19.59 0.54
N ILE A 317 -8.89 20.71 -0.07
CA ILE A 317 -7.96 21.83 -0.35
C ILE A 317 -7.50 22.50 0.97
N ALA A 318 -8.42 22.77 1.89
CA ALA A 318 -8.10 23.40 3.16
C ALA A 318 -7.13 22.55 3.99
N GLY A 319 -7.37 21.26 4.12
CA GLY A 319 -6.50 20.39 4.92
C GLY A 319 -5.10 20.20 4.31
N VAL A 320 -4.99 20.07 2.98
CA VAL A 320 -3.69 20.05 2.30
C VAL A 320 -2.97 21.40 2.48
N THR A 321 -3.68 22.52 2.30
CA THR A 321 -3.09 23.86 2.44
C THR A 321 -2.64 24.13 3.87
N VAL A 322 -3.46 23.84 4.88
CA VAL A 322 -3.11 24.04 6.29
C VAL A 322 -1.91 23.15 6.67
N GLY A 323 -1.92 21.87 6.28
CA GLY A 323 -0.79 20.99 6.49
C GLY A 323 0.50 21.51 5.85
N THR A 324 0.40 22.06 4.63
CA THR A 324 1.53 22.71 3.93
C THR A 324 2.04 23.92 4.68
N LEU A 325 1.16 24.85 5.06
CA LEU A 325 1.56 26.11 5.71
C LEU A 325 2.20 25.87 7.08
N VAL A 326 1.64 24.97 7.89
CA VAL A 326 2.19 24.63 9.20
C VAL A 326 3.56 23.98 9.07
N SER A 327 3.69 22.99 8.22
CA SER A 327 4.98 22.32 7.96
C SER A 327 6.02 23.30 7.40
N PHE A 328 5.62 24.16 6.46
CA PHE A 328 6.48 25.19 5.91
C PHE A 328 6.97 26.18 6.97
N ALA A 329 6.07 26.71 7.81
CA ALA A 329 6.42 27.67 8.84
C ALA A 329 7.44 27.11 9.84
N ILE A 330 7.17 25.90 10.37
CA ILE A 330 8.05 25.27 11.35
C ILE A 330 9.39 24.90 10.71
N THR A 331 9.40 24.30 9.51
CA THR A 331 10.64 23.97 8.80
C THR A 331 11.44 25.23 8.51
N SER A 332 10.80 26.33 8.08
CA SER A 332 11.48 27.60 7.82
C SER A 332 12.14 28.17 9.07
N LEU A 333 11.49 28.09 10.22
CA LEU A 333 12.06 28.50 11.50
C LEU A 333 13.31 27.65 11.85
N ILE A 334 13.20 26.32 11.72
CA ILE A 334 14.32 25.39 11.98
C ILE A 334 15.53 25.75 11.09
N LEU A 335 15.31 25.92 9.77
CA LEU A 335 16.38 26.21 8.83
C LEU A 335 17.02 27.61 9.05
N LYS A 336 16.26 28.60 9.50
CA LYS A 336 16.78 29.95 9.82
C LYS A 336 17.58 29.98 11.11
N MET A 337 17.26 29.16 12.09
CA MET A 337 17.96 29.07 13.36
C MET A 337 19.33 28.36 13.23
N GLU A 338 19.53 27.62 12.18
CA GLU A 338 20.72 26.79 11.99
C GLU A 338 21.84 27.56 11.27
N LYS A 339 23.03 27.56 11.89
CA LYS A 339 24.25 28.24 11.39
C LYS A 339 25.15 27.31 10.54
N THR A 340 24.59 26.32 9.85
CA THR A 340 25.35 25.34 9.07
C THR A 340 26.06 25.99 7.85
N VAL A 341 27.30 25.60 7.57
CA VAL A 341 28.07 26.03 6.39
C VAL A 341 27.56 25.25 5.15
N GLU A 342 27.63 25.86 3.96
CA GLU A 342 27.11 25.24 2.72
C GLU A 342 27.77 23.90 2.37
N THR A 343 29.10 23.80 2.59
CA THR A 343 29.86 22.56 2.30
C THR A 343 29.43 21.39 3.21
N GLU A 344 29.20 21.64 4.50
CA GLU A 344 28.70 20.64 5.44
C GLU A 344 27.30 20.15 5.05
N SER A 345 26.46 21.06 4.52
CA SER A 345 25.10 20.69 4.08
C SER A 345 25.08 19.83 2.81
N GLU A 346 26.09 19.90 1.96
CA GLU A 346 26.22 19.04 0.77
C GLU A 346 26.57 17.60 1.17
N ASP A 347 27.53 17.42 2.07
CA ASP A 347 27.92 16.10 2.58
C ASP A 347 26.81 15.44 3.38
N GLU A 348 26.13 16.19 4.25
CA GLU A 348 24.99 15.70 5.03
C GLU A 348 23.84 15.25 4.14
N PHE A 349 23.52 16.01 3.08
CA PHE A 349 22.47 15.65 2.14
C PHE A 349 22.82 14.37 1.35
N ALA A 350 24.07 14.26 0.87
CA ALA A 350 24.53 13.08 0.17
C ALA A 350 24.50 11.82 1.05
N GLN A 351 24.92 11.92 2.32
CA GLN A 351 24.83 10.84 3.29
C GLN A 351 23.38 10.42 3.55
N SER A 352 22.49 11.38 3.75
CA SER A 352 21.07 11.14 3.99
C SER A 352 20.38 10.48 2.78
N ALA A 353 20.71 10.91 1.56
CA ALA A 353 20.22 10.29 0.34
C ALA A 353 20.70 8.83 0.19
N ASN A 354 21.94 8.54 0.58
CA ASN A 354 22.47 7.19 0.60
C ASN A 354 21.83 6.34 1.70
N ALA A 355 21.54 6.91 2.87
CA ALA A 355 20.81 6.23 3.95
C ALA A 355 19.40 5.84 3.51
N VAL A 356 18.68 6.72 2.81
CA VAL A 356 17.36 6.41 2.21
C VAL A 356 17.44 5.23 1.25
N LYS A 357 18.46 5.24 0.34
CA LYS A 357 18.64 4.12 -0.60
C LYS A 357 18.95 2.81 0.13
N ALA A 358 19.80 2.83 1.14
CA ALA A 358 20.15 1.67 1.93
C ALA A 358 18.91 1.11 2.69
N MET A 359 18.13 2.00 3.34
CA MET A 359 16.89 1.61 4.02
C MET A 359 15.87 1.00 3.08
N LYS A 360 15.71 1.55 1.87
CA LYS A 360 14.81 1.02 0.83
C LYS A 360 15.26 -0.37 0.36
N GLN A 361 16.57 -0.58 0.17
CA GLN A 361 17.15 -1.86 -0.24
C GLN A 361 17.05 -2.93 0.85
N GLU A 362 17.25 -2.57 2.12
CA GLU A 362 17.18 -3.48 3.27
C GLU A 362 15.77 -4.11 3.40
N GLY A 363 14.72 -3.32 3.17
CA GLY A 363 13.32 -3.76 3.22
C GLY A 363 12.78 -4.30 1.90
N ALA A 364 13.50 -4.14 0.79
CA ALA A 364 13.03 -4.62 -0.51
C ALA A 364 12.83 -6.13 -0.50
N PHE A 365 11.69 -6.58 -1.02
CA PHE A 365 11.41 -7.99 -1.26
C PHE A 365 12.35 -8.46 -2.38
N SER A 366 13.47 -9.06 -2.01
CA SER A 366 14.50 -9.46 -2.94
C SER A 366 14.10 -10.71 -3.72
N LEU A 367 13.86 -10.57 -5.01
CA LEU A 367 13.82 -11.69 -5.97
C LEU A 367 15.19 -12.37 -6.14
N SER A 368 16.24 -11.87 -5.47
CA SER A 368 17.61 -12.42 -5.56
C SER A 368 17.77 -13.84 -4.99
N ARG A 369 16.73 -14.42 -4.38
CA ARG A 369 16.66 -15.83 -3.99
C ARG A 369 16.08 -16.76 -5.07
N VAL A 370 15.77 -16.26 -6.26
CA VAL A 370 15.39 -17.13 -7.38
C VAL A 370 16.62 -17.87 -7.86
N LYS A 371 16.86 -19.06 -7.31
CA LYS A 371 17.97 -19.93 -7.70
C LYS A 371 17.73 -20.64 -9.03
N ARG A 372 16.51 -20.66 -9.56
CA ARG A 372 16.12 -21.34 -10.81
C ARG A 372 14.94 -20.62 -11.44
N ILE A 373 15.04 -20.31 -12.73
CA ILE A 373 13.92 -19.88 -13.56
C ILE A 373 13.59 -21.05 -14.48
N ALA A 374 12.38 -21.60 -14.39
CA ALA A 374 11.88 -22.62 -15.30
C ALA A 374 10.97 -21.96 -16.33
N PHE A 375 11.25 -22.12 -17.60
CA PHE A 375 10.33 -21.78 -18.68
C PHE A 375 9.44 -23.00 -18.94
N VAL A 376 8.15 -22.87 -18.67
CA VAL A 376 7.16 -23.91 -18.96
C VAL A 376 6.41 -23.48 -20.22
N CYS A 377 6.46 -24.33 -21.26
CA CYS A 377 5.62 -24.15 -22.43
C CYS A 377 4.19 -24.59 -22.09
N ASP A 378 3.19 -23.82 -22.50
CA ASP A 378 1.76 -24.06 -22.20
C ASP A 378 1.20 -25.35 -22.85
N ALA A 379 1.98 -26.00 -23.70
CA ALA A 379 1.60 -27.23 -24.43
C ALA A 379 1.89 -28.56 -23.68
N GLY A 380 2.29 -28.51 -22.42
CA GLY A 380 2.23 -29.66 -21.48
C GLY A 380 3.00 -30.90 -21.78
N MET A 381 3.89 -30.97 -22.79
CA MET A 381 4.63 -32.21 -23.12
C MET A 381 6.03 -31.95 -23.63
N ALA A 382 7.00 -31.77 -22.74
CA ALA A 382 8.39 -32.26 -22.90
C ALA A 382 9.17 -32.05 -21.59
N PRO A 383 10.01 -32.99 -21.15
CA PRO A 383 10.89 -32.77 -20.02
C PRO A 383 11.95 -31.76 -20.41
N VAL A 384 11.87 -30.56 -19.82
CA VAL A 384 12.88 -29.53 -20.03
C VAL A 384 14.16 -29.95 -19.32
N ARG A 385 15.20 -30.27 -20.07
CA ARG A 385 16.56 -30.39 -19.54
C ARG A 385 16.96 -29.09 -18.87
N TRP A 386 17.32 -29.16 -17.63
CA TRP A 386 17.82 -28.06 -16.83
C TRP A 386 19.07 -27.44 -17.46
N ALA A 387 18.97 -26.31 -18.11
CA ALA A 387 20.11 -25.50 -18.51
C ALA A 387 20.42 -24.46 -17.43
N ARG A 388 21.70 -24.31 -17.10
CA ARG A 388 22.14 -23.16 -16.28
C ARG A 388 21.73 -21.89 -17.01
N PRO A 389 21.20 -20.86 -16.30
CA PRO A 389 20.86 -19.60 -16.94
C PRO A 389 22.12 -19.05 -17.62
N PRO A 390 22.06 -18.66 -18.90
CA PRO A 390 23.17 -18.02 -19.57
C PRO A 390 23.49 -16.69 -18.89
N SER A 391 24.74 -16.30 -18.81
CA SER A 391 25.15 -15.00 -18.29
C SER A 391 24.46 -13.87 -19.06
N VAL A 392 24.23 -12.72 -18.41
CA VAL A 392 23.56 -11.53 -19.02
C VAL A 392 24.17 -11.17 -20.39
N ASN A 393 25.46 -11.42 -20.60
CA ASN A 393 26.17 -11.17 -21.84
C ASN A 393 25.80 -12.15 -22.97
N ALA A 394 25.28 -13.34 -22.65
CA ALA A 394 24.85 -14.32 -23.66
C ALA A 394 23.49 -13.98 -24.28
N TRP A 395 22.65 -13.21 -23.57
CA TRP A 395 21.37 -12.71 -24.08
C TRP A 395 21.56 -11.59 -25.10
N LYS A 396 22.51 -10.64 -24.82
CA LYS A 396 22.84 -9.57 -25.77
C LYS A 396 23.34 -10.06 -27.13
N LYS A 397 24.02 -11.20 -27.17
CA LYS A 397 24.52 -11.81 -28.42
C LYS A 397 23.43 -12.44 -29.29
N ARG A 398 22.23 -12.70 -28.77
CA ARG A 398 21.10 -13.32 -29.49
C ARG A 398 20.00 -12.36 -29.93
N GLY A 399 20.20 -11.06 -29.83
CA GLY A 399 19.26 -10.04 -30.32
C GLY A 399 17.92 -9.95 -29.58
N TRP A 400 17.80 -10.53 -28.38
CA TRP A 400 16.58 -10.44 -27.58
C TRP A 400 16.61 -9.15 -26.75
N GLN A 401 15.67 -8.26 -27.02
CA GLN A 401 15.41 -7.09 -26.15
C GLN A 401 14.47 -7.52 -25.02
N LEU A 402 14.90 -7.31 -23.78
CA LEU A 402 14.02 -7.37 -22.62
C LEU A 402 13.04 -6.20 -22.71
N LYS A 403 11.76 -6.51 -22.89
CA LYS A 403 10.66 -5.59 -22.65
C LYS A 403 10.26 -5.63 -21.20
#